data_4e22d0e4f53956817c44668f858122d3
#
_entry.id   4e22d0e4f53956817c44668f858122d3
#
_cell.length_a   1.000
_cell.length_b   1.000
_cell.length_c   1.000
_cell.angle_alpha   90.00
_cell.angle_beta   90.00
_cell.angle_gamma   90.00
#
_symmetry.space_group_name_H-M   'P 1'
#
loop_
_entity.id
_entity.type
_entity.pdbx_description
1 polymer ?
#
loop_
_entity_poly.entity_id
_entity_poly.type
_entity_poly.pdbx_seq_one_letter_code
_entity_poly.pdbx_strand_id
1 'polypeptide(L)'
;MPQMIFVNLPVCSLNAAIKFYQALGFNNNPHFTDDTAACMVWSETIHVMLLTHEKWQTFTDRPIPPKGSSEVMLALSCESTAAVDAMNDAADANGGTAEINTKQDLGFMYSRSLMDPDGHIWEPMWMDPATIPPTS
;
A
#
# COMPACT_ATOMS: atom_id res chain seq x y z
N MET A 1 8.54 17.61 -15.08
CA MET A 1 7.65 16.94 -14.13
C MET A 1 8.26 15.64 -13.68
N PRO A 2 8.25 15.35 -12.38
CA PRO A 2 8.70 14.04 -11.92
C PRO A 2 7.77 12.96 -12.46
N GLN A 3 8.34 11.80 -12.70
CA GLN A 3 7.54 10.64 -13.10
C GLN A 3 6.80 10.12 -11.89
N MET A 4 5.56 9.69 -12.08
CA MET A 4 4.67 9.29 -11.00
C MET A 4 4.14 7.89 -11.26
N ILE A 5 3.85 7.16 -10.19
CA ILE A 5 3.13 5.90 -10.30
C ILE A 5 1.77 6.03 -9.62
N PHE A 6 0.73 5.50 -10.28
CA PHE A 6 -0.61 5.38 -9.74
C PHE A 6 -0.96 3.89 -9.73
N VAL A 7 -1.01 3.32 -8.54
CA VAL A 7 -1.34 1.90 -8.38
C VAL A 7 -2.85 1.79 -8.18
N ASN A 8 -3.54 1.14 -9.10
CA ASN A 8 -4.99 0.93 -9.01
C ASN A 8 -5.28 -0.38 -8.29
N LEU A 9 -6.08 -0.33 -7.24
CA LEU A 9 -6.44 -1.50 -6.44
C LEU A 9 -7.96 -1.61 -6.30
N PRO A 10 -8.56 -2.78 -6.63
CA PRO A 10 -9.98 -2.99 -6.41
C PRO A 10 -10.26 -3.22 -4.93
N VAL A 11 -11.31 -2.62 -4.41
CA VAL A 11 -11.69 -2.75 -2.99
C VAL A 11 -13.20 -3.00 -2.85
N CYS A 12 -13.58 -3.79 -1.84
CA CYS A 12 -14.98 -4.09 -1.57
C CYS A 12 -15.70 -2.91 -0.95
N SER A 13 -15.07 -2.23 0.00
CA SER A 13 -15.64 -1.07 0.70
C SER A 13 -14.68 0.10 0.58
N LEU A 14 -15.08 1.12 -0.16
CA LEU A 14 -14.22 2.28 -0.36
C LEU A 14 -13.95 3.00 0.96
N ASN A 15 -14.97 3.19 1.80
CA ASN A 15 -14.82 3.86 3.08
C ASN A 15 -13.86 3.12 4.01
N ALA A 16 -13.98 1.79 4.10
CA ALA A 16 -13.10 0.99 4.91
C ALA A 16 -11.66 1.05 4.40
N ALA A 17 -11.49 1.02 3.08
CA ALA A 17 -10.17 1.11 2.46
C ALA A 17 -9.52 2.47 2.71
N ILE A 18 -10.26 3.56 2.57
CA ILE A 18 -9.73 4.90 2.85
C ILE A 18 -9.22 4.99 4.29
N LYS A 19 -10.02 4.53 5.24
CA LYS A 19 -9.62 4.55 6.66
C LYS A 19 -8.38 3.71 6.91
N PHE A 20 -8.31 2.55 6.28
CA PHE A 20 -7.14 1.67 6.40
C PHE A 20 -5.87 2.38 5.93
N TYR A 21 -5.89 2.90 4.71
CA TYR A 21 -4.71 3.54 4.14
C TYR A 21 -4.33 4.84 4.87
N GLN A 22 -5.31 5.59 5.37
CA GLN A 22 -5.01 6.74 6.22
C GLN A 22 -4.28 6.32 7.50
N ALA A 23 -4.68 5.20 8.09
CA ALA A 23 -4.01 4.68 9.28
C ALA A 23 -2.58 4.24 9.01
N LEU A 24 -2.27 3.82 7.77
CA LEU A 24 -0.92 3.47 7.37
C LEU A 24 -0.03 4.70 7.11
N GLY A 25 -0.61 5.88 6.98
CA GLY A 25 0.14 7.10 6.72
C GLY A 25 -0.10 7.74 5.36
N PHE A 26 -1.00 7.19 4.54
CA PHE A 26 -1.38 7.81 3.28
C PHE A 26 -2.32 8.98 3.55
N ASN A 27 -2.27 10.00 2.68
CA ASN A 27 -3.19 11.13 2.72
C ASN A 27 -4.21 11.00 1.61
N ASN A 28 -5.49 11.17 1.96
CA ASN A 28 -6.54 11.17 0.95
C ASN A 28 -6.55 12.51 0.20
N ASN A 29 -6.58 12.45 -1.14
CA ASN A 29 -6.72 13.64 -1.96
C ASN A 29 -8.20 13.81 -2.34
N PRO A 30 -8.94 14.75 -1.72
CA PRO A 30 -10.36 14.88 -1.97
C PRO A 30 -10.72 15.37 -3.38
N HIS A 31 -9.78 16.01 -4.07
CA HIS A 31 -10.01 16.49 -5.44
C HIS A 31 -10.13 15.32 -6.44
N PHE A 32 -9.55 14.16 -6.11
CA PHE A 32 -9.59 12.98 -6.96
C PHE A 32 -10.25 11.82 -6.24
N THR A 33 -11.24 12.13 -5.40
CA THR A 33 -11.99 11.14 -4.62
C THR A 33 -13.48 11.40 -4.79
N ASP A 34 -14.22 10.33 -5.10
CA ASP A 34 -15.68 10.35 -5.16
C ASP A 34 -16.21 9.05 -4.54
N ASP A 35 -17.45 8.68 -4.82
CA ASP A 35 -18.05 7.48 -4.25
C ASP A 35 -17.61 6.18 -4.98
N THR A 36 -16.82 6.28 -6.05
CA THR A 36 -16.34 5.11 -6.80
C THR A 36 -14.84 4.93 -6.75
N ALA A 37 -14.09 5.98 -6.40
CA ALA A 37 -12.63 5.96 -6.40
C ALA A 37 -12.06 6.91 -5.38
N ALA A 38 -10.95 6.54 -4.77
CA ALA A 38 -10.25 7.40 -3.81
C ALA A 38 -8.77 7.45 -4.15
N CYS A 39 -8.21 8.66 -4.20
CA CYS A 39 -6.78 8.85 -4.40
C CYS A 39 -6.09 8.94 -3.05
N MET A 40 -5.17 8.03 -2.78
CA MET A 40 -4.36 7.99 -1.57
C MET A 40 -2.93 8.34 -1.93
N VAL A 41 -2.36 9.32 -1.25
CA VAL A 41 -1.04 9.87 -1.58
C VAL A 41 -0.03 9.42 -0.54
N TRP A 42 1.01 8.71 -0.99
CA TRP A 42 2.16 8.35 -0.16
C TRP A 42 3.23 9.43 -0.23
N SER A 43 3.53 9.89 -1.44
CA SER A 43 4.50 10.93 -1.70
C SER A 43 4.09 11.67 -2.97
N GLU A 44 4.86 12.68 -3.38
CA GLU A 44 4.60 13.40 -4.62
C GLU A 44 4.54 12.50 -5.84
N THR A 45 5.28 11.39 -5.82
CA THR A 45 5.41 10.52 -6.98
C THR A 45 4.69 9.19 -6.84
N ILE A 46 4.21 8.84 -5.64
CA ILE A 46 3.58 7.54 -5.38
C ILE A 46 2.14 7.74 -4.92
N HIS A 47 1.21 7.25 -5.74
CA HIS A 47 -0.22 7.36 -5.49
C HIS A 47 -0.88 6.00 -5.60
N VAL A 48 -1.93 5.80 -4.83
CA VAL A 48 -2.75 4.59 -4.89
C VAL A 48 -4.19 5.01 -5.15
N MET A 49 -4.78 4.43 -6.19
CA MET A 49 -6.19 4.65 -6.50
C MET A 49 -6.98 3.46 -5.99
N LEU A 50 -7.81 3.68 -5.00
CA LEU A 50 -8.72 2.66 -4.48
C LEU A 50 -9.99 2.74 -5.31
N LEU A 51 -10.36 1.64 -5.96
CA LEU A 51 -11.49 1.61 -6.88
C LEU A 51 -12.53 0.62 -6.39
N THR A 52 -13.80 1.01 -6.39
CA THR A 52 -14.86 0.02 -6.17
C THR A 52 -14.77 -1.04 -7.26
N HIS A 53 -15.30 -2.24 -7.02
CA HIS A 53 -15.29 -3.30 -8.02
C HIS A 53 -15.98 -2.86 -9.31
N GLU A 54 -17.07 -2.12 -9.17
CA GLU A 54 -17.80 -1.59 -10.32
C GLU A 54 -16.93 -0.63 -11.12
N LYS A 55 -16.21 0.27 -10.44
CA LYS A 55 -15.31 1.21 -11.11
C LYS A 55 -14.15 0.49 -11.77
N TRP A 56 -13.56 -0.48 -11.08
CA TRP A 56 -12.47 -1.30 -11.62
C TRP A 56 -12.89 -1.91 -12.96
N GLN A 57 -14.12 -2.43 -13.04
CA GLN A 57 -14.60 -3.13 -14.24
C GLN A 57 -14.93 -2.21 -15.40
N THR A 58 -14.90 -0.90 -15.19
CA THR A 58 -14.95 0.03 -16.32
C THR A 58 -13.60 0.14 -17.04
N PHE A 59 -12.51 -0.28 -16.39
CA PHE A 59 -11.17 -0.21 -16.99
C PHE A 59 -10.72 -1.53 -17.61
N THR A 60 -11.26 -2.65 -17.16
CA THR A 60 -10.81 -3.96 -17.64
C THR A 60 -11.91 -5.01 -17.48
N ASP A 61 -11.95 -5.96 -18.40
CA ASP A 61 -12.85 -7.12 -18.33
C ASP A 61 -12.26 -8.27 -17.52
N ARG A 62 -11.01 -8.14 -17.08
CA ARG A 62 -10.36 -9.22 -16.35
C ARG A 62 -11.00 -9.42 -14.99
N PRO A 63 -11.17 -10.67 -14.54
CA PRO A 63 -11.78 -10.93 -13.24
C PRO A 63 -10.94 -10.33 -12.11
N ILE A 64 -11.61 -9.86 -11.07
CA ILE A 64 -10.95 -9.43 -9.85
C ILE A 64 -10.48 -10.70 -9.13
N PRO A 65 -9.18 -10.82 -8.80
CA PRO A 65 -8.69 -12.03 -8.14
C PRO A 65 -9.26 -12.19 -6.73
N PRO A 66 -9.41 -13.44 -6.26
CA PRO A 66 -9.87 -13.67 -4.90
C PRO A 66 -8.86 -13.14 -3.88
N LYS A 67 -9.35 -12.84 -2.69
CA LYS A 67 -8.56 -12.24 -1.61
C LYS A 67 -7.30 -13.03 -1.26
N GLY A 68 -7.31 -14.34 -1.42
CA GLY A 68 -6.18 -15.21 -1.11
C GLY A 68 -5.13 -15.29 -2.21
N SER A 69 -5.30 -14.58 -3.33
CA SER A 69 -4.37 -14.61 -4.46
C SER A 69 -3.70 -13.26 -4.62
N SER A 70 -2.40 -13.26 -4.91
CA SER A 70 -1.64 -12.03 -5.10
C SER A 70 -0.74 -12.15 -6.31
N GLU A 71 -0.81 -11.18 -7.19
CA GLU A 71 0.10 -11.07 -8.34
C GLU A 71 1.34 -10.26 -7.97
N VAL A 72 1.17 -9.27 -7.10
CA VAL A 72 2.26 -8.35 -6.74
C VAL A 72 2.32 -8.16 -5.23
N MET A 73 3.51 -7.79 -4.77
CA MET A 73 3.73 -7.27 -3.42
C MET A 73 4.34 -5.88 -3.60
N LEU A 74 3.75 -4.88 -2.93
CA LEU A 74 4.14 -3.49 -3.13
C LEU A 74 5.01 -3.05 -1.94
N ALA A 75 6.28 -2.83 -2.20
CA ALA A 75 7.22 -2.41 -1.16
C ALA A 75 7.30 -0.89 -1.11
N LEU A 76 7.20 -0.33 0.09
CA LEU A 76 7.32 1.11 0.33
C LEU A 76 8.51 1.38 1.25
N SER A 77 9.34 2.34 0.87
CA SER A 77 10.42 2.76 1.74
C SER A 77 9.89 3.60 2.91
N CYS A 78 10.42 3.33 4.10
CA CYS A 78 10.13 4.06 5.33
C CYS A 78 11.42 4.66 5.88
N GLU A 79 11.29 5.68 6.71
CA GLU A 79 12.44 6.43 7.22
C GLU A 79 13.22 5.70 8.31
N SER A 80 12.60 4.70 8.95
CA SER A 80 13.22 3.99 10.07
C SER A 80 12.57 2.63 10.26
N THR A 81 13.22 1.77 11.04
CA THR A 81 12.62 0.48 11.42
C THR A 81 11.38 0.69 12.28
N ALA A 82 11.37 1.72 13.11
CA ALA A 82 10.19 2.05 13.92
C ALA A 82 9.00 2.42 13.04
N ALA A 83 9.22 3.13 11.94
CA ALA A 83 8.16 3.47 10.98
C ALA A 83 7.63 2.22 10.28
N VAL A 84 8.49 1.28 9.96
CA VAL A 84 8.08 -0.02 9.38
C VAL A 84 7.16 -0.75 10.37
N ASP A 85 7.56 -0.84 11.63
CA ASP A 85 6.76 -1.51 12.66
C ASP A 85 5.42 -0.82 12.87
N ALA A 86 5.41 0.52 12.92
CA ALA A 86 4.17 1.27 13.11
C ALA A 86 3.17 1.01 11.98
N MET A 87 3.62 1.00 10.73
CA MET A 87 2.76 0.72 9.59
C MET A 87 2.21 -0.69 9.65
N ASN A 88 3.08 -1.67 9.95
CA ASN A 88 2.65 -3.07 10.03
C ASN A 88 1.63 -3.28 11.15
N ASP A 89 1.86 -2.68 12.32
CA ASP A 89 0.93 -2.80 13.45
C ASP A 89 -0.40 -2.11 13.19
N ALA A 90 -0.39 -0.98 12.47
CA ALA A 90 -1.61 -0.27 12.11
C ALA A 90 -2.54 -1.12 11.24
N ALA A 91 -1.99 -2.04 10.46
CA ALA A 91 -2.81 -2.92 9.62
C ALA A 91 -3.77 -3.77 10.43
N ASP A 92 -3.28 -4.42 11.49
CA ASP A 92 -4.12 -5.26 12.36
C ASP A 92 -5.21 -4.43 13.05
N ALA A 93 -4.87 -3.22 13.46
CA ALA A 93 -5.79 -2.36 14.20
C ALA A 93 -6.89 -1.76 13.31
N ASN A 94 -6.75 -1.83 11.99
CA ASN A 94 -7.62 -1.10 11.05
C ASN A 94 -8.24 -1.99 9.96
N GLY A 95 -8.44 -3.26 10.26
CA GLY A 95 -9.19 -4.16 9.37
C GLY A 95 -8.35 -4.98 8.41
N GLY A 96 -7.04 -4.79 8.39
CA GLY A 96 -6.12 -5.62 7.62
C GLY A 96 -5.48 -6.70 8.48
N THR A 97 -4.34 -7.19 8.05
CA THR A 97 -3.59 -8.24 8.75
C THR A 97 -2.11 -7.90 8.75
N ALA A 98 -1.50 -7.91 9.94
CA ALA A 98 -0.07 -7.68 10.08
C ALA A 98 0.71 -8.98 9.88
N GLU A 99 1.96 -8.84 9.51
CA GLU A 99 2.94 -9.93 9.49
C GLU A 99 2.48 -11.19 8.73
N ILE A 100 1.98 -10.99 7.52
CA ILE A 100 1.51 -12.13 6.71
C ILE A 100 2.66 -12.99 6.21
N ASN A 101 3.87 -12.44 6.13
CA ASN A 101 5.09 -13.17 5.84
C ASN A 101 6.10 -12.90 6.95
N THR A 102 7.07 -13.78 7.10
CA THR A 102 8.13 -13.61 8.11
C THR A 102 8.91 -12.32 7.84
N LYS A 103 9.09 -11.51 8.88
CA LYS A 103 9.86 -10.27 8.74
C LYS A 103 11.30 -10.59 8.37
N GLN A 104 11.92 -9.69 7.66
CA GLN A 104 13.32 -9.81 7.26
C GLN A 104 14.14 -8.72 7.91
N ASP A 105 15.12 -9.12 8.70
CA ASP A 105 16.05 -8.21 9.34
C ASP A 105 17.46 -8.63 8.96
N LEU A 106 18.03 -7.90 8.00
CA LEU A 106 19.37 -8.18 7.48
C LEU A 106 20.42 -7.21 8.04
N GLY A 107 20.04 -6.39 9.01
CA GLY A 107 20.92 -5.35 9.55
C GLY A 107 20.89 -4.08 8.72
N PHE A 108 21.24 -4.17 7.44
CA PHE A 108 21.20 -3.03 6.52
C PHE A 108 19.81 -2.81 5.90
N MET A 109 18.93 -3.78 6.03
CA MET A 109 17.57 -3.71 5.51
C MET A 109 16.62 -4.41 6.48
N TYR A 110 15.47 -3.79 6.71
CA TYR A 110 14.44 -4.34 7.57
C TYR A 110 13.10 -4.19 6.87
N SER A 111 12.35 -5.28 6.75
CA SER A 111 11.03 -5.24 6.14
C SER A 111 10.06 -6.15 6.85
N ARG A 112 8.79 -5.76 6.80
CA ARG A 112 7.67 -6.57 7.25
C ARG A 112 6.62 -6.59 6.15
N SER A 113 5.61 -7.41 6.27
CA SER A 113 4.56 -7.50 5.28
C SER A 113 3.19 -7.46 5.94
N LEU A 114 2.29 -6.74 5.29
CA LEU A 114 0.92 -6.60 5.77
C LEU A 114 -0.03 -6.81 4.60
N MET A 115 -1.29 -7.02 4.93
CA MET A 115 -2.34 -7.19 3.94
C MET A 115 -3.46 -6.21 4.27
N ASP A 116 -3.99 -5.55 3.25
CA ASP A 116 -5.14 -4.67 3.44
C ASP A 116 -6.44 -5.51 3.57
N PRO A 117 -7.59 -4.88 3.84
CA PRO A 117 -8.84 -5.63 4.00
C PRO A 117 -9.25 -6.46 2.78
N ASP A 118 -8.73 -6.11 1.61
CA ASP A 118 -9.07 -6.78 0.36
C ASP A 118 -8.03 -7.80 -0.10
N GLY A 119 -6.95 -7.99 0.66
CA GLY A 119 -5.94 -8.98 0.36
C GLY A 119 -4.75 -8.46 -0.42
N HIS A 120 -4.63 -7.15 -0.62
CA HIS A 120 -3.47 -6.55 -1.28
C HIS A 120 -2.30 -6.52 -0.31
N ILE A 121 -1.12 -6.93 -0.79
CA ILE A 121 0.06 -7.08 0.06
C ILE A 121 0.97 -5.87 -0.08
N TRP A 122 1.35 -5.30 1.06
CA TRP A 122 2.30 -4.20 1.15
C TRP A 122 3.48 -4.62 2.02
N GLU A 123 4.67 -4.17 1.63
CA GLU A 123 5.89 -4.46 2.36
C GLU A 123 6.57 -3.14 2.75
N PRO A 124 6.24 -2.59 3.93
CA PRO A 124 7.01 -1.45 4.43
C PRO A 124 8.43 -1.91 4.71
N MET A 125 9.40 -1.13 4.24
CA MET A 125 10.80 -1.49 4.37
C MET A 125 11.66 -0.27 4.68
N TRP A 126 12.75 -0.52 5.37
CA TRP A 126 13.79 0.47 5.62
C TRP A 126 15.12 -0.09 5.14
N MET A 127 15.92 0.77 4.56
CA MET A 127 17.26 0.43 4.10
C MET A 127 18.23 1.45 4.67
N ASP A 128 19.38 0.99 5.17
CA ASP A 128 20.42 1.88 5.66
C ASP A 128 20.94 2.70 4.48
N PRO A 129 20.83 4.05 4.52
CA PRO A 129 21.27 4.89 3.40
C PRO A 129 22.75 4.72 3.08
N ALA A 130 23.57 4.35 4.06
CA ALA A 130 25.01 4.16 3.86
C ALA A 130 25.33 2.93 3.00
N THR A 131 24.39 2.00 2.85
CA THR A 131 24.58 0.76 2.10
C THR A 131 23.93 0.78 0.72
N ILE A 132 23.14 1.82 0.42
CA ILE A 132 22.47 1.94 -0.88
C ILE A 132 23.52 2.38 -1.91
N PRO A 133 23.70 1.61 -3.00
CA PRO A 133 24.65 2.01 -4.04
C PRO A 133 24.27 3.37 -4.64
N PRO A 134 25.24 4.20 -4.99
CA PRO A 134 24.93 5.46 -5.65
C PRO A 134 24.27 5.20 -7.00
N THR A 135 23.25 6.02 -7.32
CA THR A 135 22.64 5.98 -8.64
C THR A 135 23.52 6.74 -9.62
N SER A 136 23.82 6.14 -10.73
CA SER A 136 24.60 6.77 -11.78
C SER A 136 23.71 7.47 -12.80
#